data_ba471f0cacb9c4719e11559a3050603e
#
_entry.id   ba471f0cacb9c4719e11559a3050603e
#
_cell.length_a   1.000
_cell.length_b   1.000
_cell.length_c   1.000
_cell.angle_alpha   90.00
_cell.angle_beta   90.00
_cell.angle_gamma   90.00
#
_symmetry.space_group_name_H-M   'P 1'
#
loop_
_entity.id
_entity.type
_entity.pdbx_description
1 polymer ?
#
loop_
_entity_poly.entity_id
_entity_poly.type
_entity_poly.pdbx_seq_one_letter_code
_entity_poly.pdbx_strand_id
1 'polypeptide(L)'
;IIKRDEKWFMDYRNADGSLAEMCGNGIRVMARYLVERGHQPEGIFAINTRDGVKHLRVPLTDDISVNMGQVTDEDEAITAASNGHIWNGYNISVGNPHAVVFVDDMADIGALDVAPVVRPRDSYPEGVNVEFVKIIEGNTIAMRVFERGSGETRSCGTGTCAVALAATLHTKAKLPATWIITPPGGRLEVSIDGHSNATLTGPALLIRDVDISEFLVE
;
A
#
# COMPACT_ATOMS: atom_id res chain seq x y z
N ILE A 1 -14.31 -7.21 10.94
CA ILE A 1 -15.22 -7.56 9.84
C ILE A 1 -16.64 -7.39 10.34
N ILE A 2 -17.42 -6.57 9.68
CA ILE A 2 -18.83 -6.35 10.00
C ILE A 2 -19.67 -6.34 8.72
N LYS A 3 -21.00 -6.42 8.85
CA LYS A 3 -21.92 -6.12 7.77
C LYS A 3 -22.60 -4.77 8.03
N ARG A 4 -22.73 -3.95 7.00
CA ARG A 4 -23.52 -2.74 6.97
C ARG A 4 -24.47 -2.85 5.77
N ASP A 5 -25.77 -2.75 6.00
CA ASP A 5 -26.80 -2.91 4.96
C ASP A 5 -26.60 -4.20 4.11
N GLU A 6 -26.39 -5.34 4.81
CA GLU A 6 -26.12 -6.66 4.24
C GLU A 6 -24.83 -6.78 3.40
N LYS A 7 -24.00 -5.73 3.34
CA LYS A 7 -22.74 -5.70 2.60
C LYS A 7 -21.56 -5.84 3.56
N TRP A 8 -20.52 -6.54 3.13
CA TRP A 8 -19.27 -6.64 3.87
C TRP A 8 -18.62 -5.27 4.01
N PHE A 9 -18.18 -4.94 5.23
CA PHE A 9 -17.51 -3.69 5.55
C PHE A 9 -16.22 -3.95 6.34
N MET A 10 -15.11 -3.39 5.86
CA MET A 10 -13.85 -3.41 6.55
C MET A 10 -13.78 -2.25 7.56
N ASP A 11 -14.05 -2.54 8.82
CA ASP A 11 -13.89 -1.59 9.93
C ASP A 11 -12.42 -1.59 10.40
N TYR A 12 -11.56 -0.93 9.62
CA TYR A 12 -10.13 -0.88 9.90
C TYR A 12 -9.80 0.24 10.90
N ARG A 13 -8.95 -0.08 11.89
CA ARG A 13 -8.50 0.84 12.92
C ARG A 13 -6.99 0.71 13.10
N ASN A 14 -6.35 1.82 13.39
CA ASN A 14 -4.95 1.88 13.77
C ASN A 14 -4.74 1.29 15.17
N ALA A 15 -3.48 1.08 15.56
CA ALA A 15 -3.13 0.51 16.87
C ALA A 15 -3.59 1.37 18.06
N ASP A 16 -3.73 2.69 17.87
CA ASP A 16 -4.24 3.64 18.85
C ASP A 16 -5.79 3.69 18.92
N GLY A 17 -6.49 2.85 18.10
CA GLY A 17 -7.94 2.81 17.99
C GLY A 17 -8.55 3.84 17.05
N SER A 18 -7.78 4.76 16.48
CA SER A 18 -8.26 5.72 15.51
C SER A 18 -8.77 5.05 14.23
N LEU A 19 -9.73 5.68 13.58
CA LEU A 19 -10.31 5.17 12.34
C LEU A 19 -9.33 5.38 11.19
N ALA A 20 -9.15 4.34 10.38
CA ALA A 20 -8.41 4.43 9.13
C ALA A 20 -9.34 4.12 7.95
N GLU A 21 -9.09 4.74 6.82
CA GLU A 21 -9.93 4.69 5.63
C GLU A 21 -9.89 3.30 4.99
N MET A 22 -8.68 2.78 4.73
CA MET A 22 -8.46 1.53 4.02
C MET A 22 -7.04 0.98 4.29
N CYS A 23 -6.89 -0.34 4.20
CA CYS A 23 -5.60 -1.02 4.25
C CYS A 23 -5.55 -2.10 3.17
N GLY A 24 -4.66 -1.94 2.19
CA GLY A 24 -4.53 -2.88 1.06
C GLY A 24 -4.18 -4.31 1.50
N ASN A 25 -3.35 -4.47 2.54
CA ASN A 25 -3.02 -5.77 3.11
C ASN A 25 -4.21 -6.34 3.90
N GLY A 26 -4.85 -5.52 4.73
CA GLY A 26 -5.98 -5.91 5.56
C GLY A 26 -7.18 -6.37 4.76
N ILE A 27 -7.49 -5.68 3.64
CA ILE A 27 -8.64 -6.07 2.80
C ILE A 27 -8.43 -7.41 2.10
N ARG A 28 -7.17 -7.75 1.69
CA ARG A 28 -6.86 -9.06 1.12
C ARG A 28 -7.01 -10.17 2.17
N VAL A 29 -6.54 -9.95 3.40
CA VAL A 29 -6.73 -10.91 4.52
C VAL A 29 -8.21 -11.09 4.83
N MET A 30 -8.98 -10.00 4.90
CA MET A 30 -10.43 -10.07 5.09
C MET A 30 -11.11 -10.88 3.98
N ALA A 31 -10.77 -10.62 2.72
CA ALA A 31 -11.34 -11.31 1.59
C ALA A 31 -11.02 -12.81 1.58
N ARG A 32 -9.76 -13.18 1.92
CA ARG A 32 -9.34 -14.57 2.09
C ARG A 32 -10.17 -15.25 3.19
N TYR A 33 -10.32 -14.60 4.33
CA TYR A 33 -11.13 -15.11 5.44
C TYR A 33 -12.58 -15.37 5.04
N LEU A 34 -13.20 -14.42 4.32
CA LEU A 34 -14.59 -14.57 3.88
C LEU A 34 -14.78 -15.78 2.97
N VAL A 35 -13.81 -16.04 2.07
CA VAL A 35 -13.87 -17.18 1.14
C VAL A 35 -13.57 -18.50 1.86
N GLU A 36 -12.47 -18.57 2.61
CA GLU A 36 -12.06 -19.81 3.28
C GLU A 36 -13.05 -20.26 4.37
N ARG A 37 -13.77 -19.33 5.01
CA ARG A 37 -14.82 -19.63 5.99
C ARG A 37 -16.20 -19.82 5.38
N GLY A 38 -16.33 -19.78 4.05
CA GLY A 38 -17.60 -20.00 3.35
C GLY A 38 -18.63 -18.88 3.52
N HIS A 39 -18.19 -17.68 3.95
CA HIS A 39 -19.06 -16.52 4.07
C HIS A 39 -19.34 -15.84 2.74
N GLN A 40 -18.46 -16.05 1.77
CA GLN A 40 -18.54 -15.51 0.42
C GLN A 40 -17.96 -16.54 -0.56
N PRO A 41 -18.61 -16.82 -1.71
CA PRO A 41 -18.01 -17.66 -2.74
C PRO A 41 -16.77 -16.96 -3.32
N GLU A 42 -15.81 -17.78 -3.78
CA GLU A 42 -14.67 -17.27 -4.55
C GLU A 42 -15.13 -16.53 -5.82
N GLY A 43 -14.27 -15.66 -6.34
CA GLY A 43 -14.55 -14.91 -7.55
C GLY A 43 -14.39 -13.41 -7.37
N ILE A 44 -15.24 -12.64 -8.05
CA ILE A 44 -15.22 -11.18 -7.99
C ILE A 44 -16.34 -10.70 -7.08
N PHE A 45 -15.99 -9.94 -6.06
CA PHE A 45 -16.96 -9.30 -5.17
C PHE A 45 -16.44 -7.97 -4.63
N ALA A 46 -17.31 -7.25 -3.94
CA ALA A 46 -16.98 -5.95 -3.36
C ALA A 46 -16.97 -5.99 -1.83
N ILE A 47 -16.07 -5.20 -1.25
CA ILE A 47 -16.00 -4.90 0.19
C ILE A 47 -16.09 -3.39 0.35
N ASN A 48 -17.00 -2.92 1.20
CA ASN A 48 -17.09 -1.52 1.55
C ASN A 48 -16.00 -1.15 2.56
N THR A 49 -15.44 0.04 2.40
CA THR A 49 -14.46 0.64 3.30
C THR A 49 -14.84 2.09 3.59
N ARG A 50 -14.12 2.80 4.46
CA ARG A 50 -14.28 4.25 4.61
C ARG A 50 -13.79 5.02 3.39
N ASP A 51 -12.88 4.42 2.63
CA ASP A 51 -12.41 4.93 1.32
C ASP A 51 -13.23 4.34 0.16
N GLY A 52 -14.54 4.18 0.35
CA GLY A 52 -15.46 3.71 -0.68
C GLY A 52 -15.47 2.20 -0.89
N VAL A 53 -16.04 1.80 -2.01
CA VAL A 53 -16.21 0.39 -2.39
C VAL A 53 -14.95 -0.09 -3.10
N LYS A 54 -14.37 -1.19 -2.62
CA LYS A 54 -13.24 -1.85 -3.28
C LYS A 54 -13.70 -3.15 -3.94
N HIS A 55 -13.35 -3.32 -5.20
CA HIS A 55 -13.60 -4.53 -5.97
C HIS A 55 -12.40 -5.44 -5.91
N LEU A 56 -12.62 -6.72 -5.61
CA LEU A 56 -11.57 -7.71 -5.46
C LEU A 56 -11.84 -8.92 -6.36
N ARG A 57 -10.76 -9.51 -6.88
CA ARG A 57 -10.76 -10.87 -7.42
C ARG A 57 -10.08 -11.78 -6.41
N VAL A 58 -10.84 -12.73 -5.88
CA VAL A 58 -10.43 -13.62 -4.78
C VAL A 58 -10.55 -15.06 -5.23
N PRO A 59 -9.48 -15.65 -5.78
CA PRO A 59 -9.43 -17.08 -6.09
C PRO A 59 -9.26 -17.91 -4.81
N LEU A 60 -9.56 -19.18 -4.88
CA LEU A 60 -9.49 -20.08 -3.71
C LEU A 60 -8.06 -20.19 -3.15
N THR A 61 -7.05 -20.28 -4.01
CA THR A 61 -5.66 -20.57 -3.61
C THR A 61 -4.62 -19.55 -4.07
N ASP A 62 -4.89 -18.77 -5.11
CA ASP A 62 -3.92 -17.84 -5.69
C ASP A 62 -3.94 -16.46 -5.02
N ASP A 63 -3.07 -15.56 -5.50
CA ASP A 63 -3.00 -14.18 -5.06
C ASP A 63 -4.31 -13.43 -5.29
N ILE A 64 -4.62 -12.53 -4.37
CA ILE A 64 -5.83 -11.70 -4.39
C ILE A 64 -5.50 -10.36 -5.03
N SER A 65 -6.34 -9.94 -5.99
CA SER A 65 -6.24 -8.64 -6.63
C SER A 65 -7.29 -7.68 -6.07
N VAL A 66 -6.88 -6.45 -5.82
CA VAL A 66 -7.72 -5.36 -5.29
C VAL A 66 -7.60 -4.15 -6.20
N ASN A 67 -8.74 -3.61 -6.66
CA ASN A 67 -8.75 -2.31 -7.31
C ASN A 67 -8.53 -1.22 -6.23
N MET A 68 -7.38 -0.54 -6.32
CA MET A 68 -6.96 0.48 -5.36
C MET A 68 -7.49 1.88 -5.73
N GLY A 69 -8.02 2.04 -6.94
CA GLY A 69 -8.46 3.31 -7.48
C GLY A 69 -7.38 4.01 -8.30
N GLN A 70 -7.61 5.30 -8.55
CA GLN A 70 -6.71 6.12 -9.35
C GLN A 70 -5.45 6.51 -8.58
N VAL A 71 -4.32 6.48 -9.27
CA VAL A 71 -3.02 6.96 -8.78
C VAL A 71 -2.64 8.17 -9.59
N THR A 72 -2.27 9.27 -8.92
CA THR A 72 -2.03 10.58 -9.57
C THR A 72 -0.62 11.07 -9.25
N ASP A 73 0.09 11.56 -10.25
CA ASP A 73 1.27 12.40 -10.07
C ASP A 73 0.78 13.84 -9.81
N GLU A 74 1.16 14.43 -8.69
CA GLU A 74 0.78 15.80 -8.32
C GLU A 74 1.65 16.86 -9.05
N ASP A 75 2.54 16.41 -9.92
CA ASP A 75 3.43 17.26 -10.77
C ASP A 75 4.23 18.31 -9.95
N GLU A 76 4.56 17.95 -8.71
CA GLU A 76 5.34 18.79 -7.81
C GLU A 76 6.69 18.12 -7.49
N ALA A 77 7.78 18.85 -7.74
CA ALA A 77 9.11 18.37 -7.40
C ALA A 77 9.31 18.33 -5.89
N ILE A 78 9.66 17.16 -5.39
CA ILE A 78 9.93 16.95 -3.95
C ILE A 78 11.34 16.43 -3.72
N THR A 79 11.81 16.59 -2.49
CA THR A 79 13.01 15.89 -2.00
C THR A 79 12.69 15.19 -0.69
N ALA A 80 13.32 14.03 -0.48
CA ALA A 80 13.30 13.37 0.83
C ALA A 80 14.74 13.18 1.34
N ALA A 81 14.94 13.40 2.63
CA ALA A 81 16.24 13.26 3.28
C ALA A 81 16.19 12.27 4.44
N SER A 82 17.18 11.39 4.50
CA SER A 82 17.41 10.44 5.58
C SER A 82 18.90 10.17 5.69
N ASN A 83 19.40 9.89 6.89
CA ASN A 83 20.80 9.49 7.15
C ASN A 83 21.86 10.38 6.47
N GLY A 84 21.61 11.69 6.37
CA GLY A 84 22.54 12.64 5.74
C GLY A 84 22.49 12.68 4.20
N HIS A 85 21.71 11.83 3.55
CA HIS A 85 21.48 11.81 2.12
C HIS A 85 20.19 12.56 1.76
N ILE A 86 20.14 13.12 0.54
CA ILE A 86 18.98 13.82 -0.01
C ILE A 86 18.73 13.28 -1.42
N TRP A 87 17.49 12.89 -1.69
CA TRP A 87 17.06 12.39 -3.00
C TRP A 87 15.93 13.23 -3.56
N ASN A 88 15.93 13.46 -4.87
CA ASN A 88 14.79 13.97 -5.60
C ASN A 88 13.74 12.85 -5.76
N GLY A 89 12.48 13.22 -5.76
CA GLY A 89 11.40 12.24 -5.83
C GLY A 89 10.14 12.74 -6.50
N TYR A 90 9.12 11.90 -6.43
CA TYR A 90 7.80 12.08 -7.00
C TYR A 90 6.78 12.28 -5.90
N ASN A 91 5.88 13.23 -6.09
CA ASN A 91 4.72 13.45 -5.23
C ASN A 91 3.53 12.70 -5.81
N ILE A 92 3.20 11.56 -5.23
CA ILE A 92 2.15 10.67 -5.76
C ILE A 92 0.99 10.60 -4.77
N SER A 93 -0.24 10.67 -5.28
CA SER A 93 -1.47 10.47 -4.52
C SER A 93 -2.13 9.15 -4.88
N VAL A 94 -2.55 8.41 -3.86
CA VAL A 94 -3.39 7.20 -3.96
C VAL A 94 -4.62 7.38 -3.06
N GLY A 95 -5.16 8.62 -3.02
CA GLY A 95 -6.13 9.07 -2.04
C GLY A 95 -5.48 9.55 -0.72
N ASN A 96 -4.21 9.22 -0.51
CA ASN A 96 -3.34 9.72 0.54
C ASN A 96 -1.95 10.05 -0.06
N PRO A 97 -1.15 10.95 0.57
CA PRO A 97 0.08 11.43 -0.02
C PRO A 97 1.26 10.46 0.16
N HIS A 98 2.07 10.33 -0.90
CA HIS A 98 3.27 9.52 -0.96
C HIS A 98 4.43 10.30 -1.58
N ALA A 99 5.59 10.31 -0.91
CA ALA A 99 6.85 10.82 -1.42
C ALA A 99 7.74 9.64 -1.83
N VAL A 100 7.85 9.38 -3.13
CA VAL A 100 8.60 8.24 -3.66
C VAL A 100 9.96 8.72 -4.16
N VAL A 101 11.05 8.19 -3.59
CA VAL A 101 12.42 8.53 -3.99
C VAL A 101 13.19 7.29 -4.42
N PHE A 102 14.01 7.45 -5.49
CA PHE A 102 14.87 6.39 -6.01
C PHE A 102 16.25 6.50 -5.38
N VAL A 103 16.76 5.37 -4.88
CA VAL A 103 18.08 5.26 -4.24
C VAL A 103 18.95 4.26 -4.98
N ASP A 104 20.25 4.53 -5.03
CA ASP A 104 21.21 3.60 -5.64
C ASP A 104 21.55 2.44 -4.69
N ASP A 105 21.61 2.72 -3.38
CA ASP A 105 21.81 1.70 -2.35
C ASP A 105 20.80 1.87 -1.19
N MET A 106 20.13 0.79 -0.84
CA MET A 106 19.22 0.74 0.31
C MET A 106 19.93 0.98 1.65
N ALA A 107 21.25 0.77 1.72
CA ALA A 107 22.05 1.05 2.93
C ALA A 107 22.15 2.56 3.21
N ASP A 108 22.11 3.41 2.20
CA ASP A 108 22.21 4.88 2.34
C ASP A 108 21.02 5.47 3.12
N ILE A 109 19.89 4.78 3.14
CA ILE A 109 18.69 5.19 3.87
C ILE A 109 18.95 5.20 5.39
N GLY A 110 19.81 4.31 5.87
CA GLY A 110 20.05 4.10 7.30
C GLY A 110 18.85 3.46 8.02
N ALA A 111 18.80 3.64 9.31
CA ALA A 111 17.63 3.27 10.12
C ALA A 111 16.53 4.31 9.93
N LEU A 112 15.27 3.84 9.77
CA LEU A 112 14.10 4.69 9.66
C LEU A 112 13.41 4.84 11.04
N ASP A 113 14.20 5.10 12.08
CA ASP A 113 13.70 5.32 13.45
C ASP A 113 13.09 6.72 13.61
N VAL A 114 13.42 7.63 12.69
CA VAL A 114 12.95 9.01 12.66
C VAL A 114 12.35 9.28 11.28
N ALA A 115 11.27 10.05 11.24
CA ALA A 115 10.63 10.43 9.99
C ALA A 115 11.61 11.13 9.04
N PRO A 116 11.70 10.67 7.77
CA PRO A 116 12.44 11.37 6.74
C PRO A 116 11.94 12.81 6.57
N VAL A 117 12.86 13.73 6.24
CA VAL A 117 12.50 15.12 6.01
C VAL A 117 12.11 15.30 4.56
N VAL A 118 10.83 15.58 4.29
CA VAL A 118 10.33 15.86 2.93
C VAL A 118 10.19 17.37 2.72
N ARG A 119 10.48 17.83 1.51
CA ARG A 119 10.34 19.23 1.11
C ARG A 119 9.70 19.31 -0.29
N PRO A 120 8.88 20.36 -0.56
CA PRO A 120 8.47 21.41 0.38
C PRO A 120 7.55 20.86 1.48
N ARG A 121 7.65 21.41 2.69
CA ARG A 121 6.84 20.94 3.85
C ARG A 121 5.36 21.31 3.72
N ASP A 122 5.10 22.42 3.06
CA ASP A 122 3.75 22.97 2.94
C ASP A 122 2.85 22.08 2.06
N SER A 123 3.44 21.22 1.21
CA SER A 123 2.71 20.23 0.43
C SER A 123 2.12 19.11 1.29
N TYR A 124 2.63 18.94 2.51
CA TYR A 124 2.23 17.84 3.39
C TYR A 124 1.92 18.31 4.82
N PRO A 125 0.87 19.12 5.01
CA PRO A 125 0.55 19.72 6.32
C PRO A 125 0.26 18.67 7.40
N GLU A 126 -0.28 17.50 7.00
CA GLU A 126 -0.58 16.39 7.91
C GLU A 126 0.49 15.28 7.85
N GLY A 127 1.63 15.52 7.18
CA GLY A 127 2.67 14.52 6.93
C GLY A 127 2.42 13.64 5.72
N VAL A 128 3.39 12.81 5.36
CA VAL A 128 3.44 12.03 4.13
C VAL A 128 4.05 10.65 4.40
N ASN A 129 3.63 9.64 3.63
CA ASN A 129 4.33 8.37 3.56
C ASN A 129 5.55 8.53 2.65
N VAL A 130 6.68 7.95 3.05
CA VAL A 130 7.93 8.07 2.29
C VAL A 130 8.39 6.69 1.87
N GLU A 131 8.47 6.47 0.56
CA GLU A 131 8.92 5.23 -0.04
C GLU A 131 10.32 5.42 -0.64
N PHE A 132 11.28 4.64 -0.15
CA PHE A 132 12.62 4.53 -0.71
C PHE A 132 12.67 3.30 -1.60
N VAL A 133 13.02 3.49 -2.87
CA VAL A 133 12.92 2.43 -3.87
C VAL A 133 14.21 2.27 -4.67
N LYS A 134 14.53 1.03 -4.99
CA LYS A 134 15.65 0.66 -5.86
C LYS A 134 15.15 -0.26 -6.96
N ILE A 135 15.36 0.11 -8.21
CA ILE A 135 15.11 -0.78 -9.33
C ILE A 135 16.20 -1.86 -9.32
N ILE A 136 15.81 -3.13 -9.25
CA ILE A 136 16.73 -4.27 -9.22
C ILE A 136 17.05 -4.70 -10.65
N GLU A 137 16.02 -5.10 -11.40
CA GLU A 137 16.12 -5.45 -12.81
C GLU A 137 14.74 -5.41 -13.47
N GLY A 138 14.69 -5.03 -14.73
CA GLY A 138 13.46 -5.00 -15.51
C GLY A 138 12.36 -4.21 -14.82
N ASN A 139 11.28 -4.89 -14.43
CA ASN A 139 10.15 -4.32 -13.71
C ASN A 139 10.13 -4.69 -12.21
N THR A 140 11.24 -5.12 -11.65
CA THR A 140 11.35 -5.54 -10.23
C THR A 140 12.00 -4.44 -9.39
N ILE A 141 11.36 -4.10 -8.28
CA ILE A 141 11.74 -3.01 -7.38
C ILE A 141 11.82 -3.53 -5.95
N ALA A 142 12.91 -3.18 -5.25
CA ALA A 142 12.97 -3.27 -3.79
C ALA A 142 12.46 -1.98 -3.17
N MET A 143 11.78 -2.06 -2.03
CA MET A 143 11.15 -0.93 -1.37
C MET A 143 11.31 -1.01 0.14
N ARG A 144 11.56 0.15 0.79
CA ARG A 144 11.32 0.38 2.22
C ARG A 144 10.38 1.57 2.35
N VAL A 145 9.56 1.58 3.40
CA VAL A 145 8.55 2.63 3.61
C VAL A 145 8.53 3.11 5.06
N PHE A 146 8.46 4.42 5.22
CA PHE A 146 8.12 5.08 6.48
C PHE A 146 6.68 5.59 6.36
N GLU A 147 5.75 4.95 7.07
CA GLU A 147 4.35 5.35 7.05
C GLU A 147 4.07 6.48 8.04
N ARG A 148 3.29 7.44 7.60
CA ARG A 148 2.81 8.56 8.41
C ARG A 148 2.08 8.04 9.67
N GLY A 149 2.57 8.45 10.84
CA GLY A 149 1.98 8.06 12.13
C GLY A 149 2.32 6.65 12.62
N SER A 150 3.00 5.82 11.80
CA SER A 150 3.32 4.43 12.18
C SER A 150 4.83 4.13 12.20
N GLY A 151 5.64 4.93 11.51
CA GLY A 151 7.07 4.66 11.37
C GLY A 151 7.40 3.70 10.24
N GLU A 152 8.58 3.06 10.28
CA GLU A 152 8.93 2.04 9.29
C GLU A 152 8.03 0.81 9.45
N THR A 153 7.37 0.44 8.36
CA THR A 153 6.55 -0.76 8.30
C THR A 153 7.06 -1.74 7.26
N ARG A 154 6.62 -2.98 7.36
CA ARG A 154 7.09 -4.02 6.44
C ARG A 154 6.44 -3.95 5.06
N SER A 155 5.30 -3.27 4.92
CA SER A 155 4.58 -3.16 3.64
C SER A 155 3.43 -2.16 3.76
N CYS A 156 3.33 -1.24 2.80
CA CYS A 156 2.23 -0.29 2.63
C CYS A 156 1.55 -0.53 1.27
N GLY A 157 0.25 -0.83 1.28
CA GLY A 157 -0.48 -1.16 0.03
C GLY A 157 -0.61 0.04 -0.91
N THR A 158 -0.98 1.22 -0.39
CA THR A 158 -1.05 2.47 -1.17
C THR A 158 0.33 2.91 -1.60
N GLY A 159 1.34 2.82 -0.71
CA GLY A 159 2.73 3.11 -1.05
C GLY A 159 3.26 2.25 -2.19
N THR A 160 2.89 0.96 -2.22
CA THR A 160 3.25 0.07 -3.32
C THR A 160 2.64 0.53 -4.66
N CYS A 161 1.38 1.03 -4.65
CA CYS A 161 0.75 1.60 -5.83
C CYS A 161 1.41 2.92 -6.27
N ALA A 162 1.78 3.78 -5.31
CA ALA A 162 2.52 5.00 -5.58
C ALA A 162 3.89 4.72 -6.24
N VAL A 163 4.62 3.72 -5.72
CA VAL A 163 5.89 3.26 -6.27
C VAL A 163 5.75 2.80 -7.72
N ALA A 164 4.68 2.07 -8.06
CA ALA A 164 4.47 1.60 -9.42
C ALA A 164 4.28 2.76 -10.42
N LEU A 165 3.53 3.82 -10.05
CA LEU A 165 3.40 5.01 -10.90
C LEU A 165 4.72 5.76 -10.99
N ALA A 166 5.38 6.03 -9.85
CA ALA A 166 6.66 6.71 -9.83
C ALA A 166 7.73 5.98 -10.68
N ALA A 167 7.76 4.65 -10.63
CA ALA A 167 8.66 3.84 -11.46
C ALA A 167 8.34 3.94 -12.96
N THR A 168 7.04 4.00 -13.30
CA THR A 168 6.61 4.21 -14.69
C THR A 168 7.10 5.55 -15.21
N LEU A 169 6.96 6.62 -14.41
CA LEU A 169 7.45 7.96 -14.75
C LEU A 169 8.98 8.01 -14.82
N HIS A 170 9.66 7.45 -13.82
CA HIS A 170 11.11 7.45 -13.71
C HIS A 170 11.80 6.76 -14.89
N THR A 171 11.27 5.61 -15.30
CA THR A 171 11.79 4.84 -16.43
C THR A 171 11.24 5.29 -17.79
N LYS A 172 10.32 6.27 -17.80
CA LYS A 172 9.59 6.71 -19.00
C LYS A 172 8.85 5.58 -19.71
N ALA A 173 8.43 4.58 -18.95
CA ALA A 173 7.60 3.49 -19.46
C ALA A 173 6.21 4.01 -19.85
N LYS A 174 5.53 3.29 -20.74
CA LYS A 174 4.16 3.65 -21.16
C LYS A 174 3.14 2.85 -20.37
N LEU A 175 2.00 3.47 -20.07
CA LEU A 175 0.85 2.76 -19.56
C LEU A 175 0.13 1.98 -20.68
N PRO A 176 -0.46 0.80 -20.42
CA PRO A 176 -0.46 0.13 -19.13
C PRO A 176 0.91 -0.44 -18.74
N ALA A 177 1.20 -0.49 -17.45
CA ALA A 177 2.46 -0.99 -16.90
C ALA A 177 2.21 -1.91 -15.70
N THR A 178 3.10 -2.89 -15.52
CA THR A 178 3.04 -3.82 -14.37
C THR A 178 4.41 -3.87 -13.70
N TRP A 179 4.42 -3.75 -12.37
CA TRP A 179 5.61 -3.73 -11.55
C TRP A 179 5.55 -4.79 -10.46
N ILE A 180 6.66 -5.44 -10.20
CA ILE A 180 6.86 -6.36 -9.07
C ILE A 180 7.60 -5.57 -8.00
N ILE A 181 6.98 -5.42 -6.83
CA ILE A 181 7.52 -4.61 -5.75
C ILE A 181 7.72 -5.51 -4.52
N THR A 182 8.92 -5.46 -3.97
CA THR A 182 9.34 -6.34 -2.88
C THR A 182 9.70 -5.52 -1.63
N PRO A 183 8.70 -5.08 -0.85
CA PRO A 183 8.93 -4.58 0.49
C PRO A 183 9.37 -5.74 1.43
N PRO A 184 9.90 -5.43 2.64
CA PRO A 184 10.27 -6.46 3.62
C PRO A 184 9.15 -7.43 4.00
N GLY A 185 7.89 -7.05 3.76
CA GLY A 185 6.69 -7.88 4.03
C GLY A 185 6.40 -8.95 2.99
N GLY A 186 7.07 -8.92 1.85
CA GLY A 186 6.89 -9.92 0.79
C GLY A 186 6.57 -9.31 -0.58
N ARG A 187 6.55 -10.14 -1.60
CA ARG A 187 6.33 -9.75 -3.00
C ARG A 187 4.88 -9.31 -3.24
N LEU A 188 4.73 -8.19 -3.92
CA LEU A 188 3.47 -7.66 -4.43
C LEU A 188 3.62 -7.36 -5.92
N GLU A 189 2.50 -7.35 -6.63
CA GLU A 189 2.42 -6.91 -8.00
C GLU A 189 1.43 -5.76 -8.11
N VAL A 190 1.77 -4.72 -8.86
CA VAL A 190 0.87 -3.62 -9.19
C VAL A 190 0.80 -3.45 -10.69
N SER A 191 -0.41 -3.53 -11.21
CA SER A 191 -0.72 -3.17 -12.58
C SER A 191 -1.43 -1.81 -12.61
N ILE A 192 -0.94 -0.90 -13.46
CA ILE A 192 -1.57 0.40 -13.70
C ILE A 192 -2.12 0.39 -15.13
N ASP A 193 -3.40 0.66 -15.28
CA ASP A 193 -4.08 0.72 -16.59
C ASP A 193 -3.82 2.02 -17.34
N GLY A 194 -4.36 2.15 -18.56
CA GLY A 194 -4.23 3.34 -19.39
C GLY A 194 -4.92 4.60 -18.83
N HIS A 195 -5.70 4.47 -17.76
CA HIS A 195 -6.39 5.56 -17.06
C HIS A 195 -5.81 5.83 -15.66
N SER A 196 -4.63 5.29 -15.38
CA SER A 196 -3.94 5.38 -14.08
C SER A 196 -4.70 4.75 -12.92
N ASN A 197 -5.57 3.75 -13.15
CA ASN A 197 -6.11 2.96 -12.07
C ASN A 197 -5.15 1.84 -11.69
N ALA A 198 -4.88 1.71 -10.40
CA ALA A 198 -3.99 0.68 -9.87
C ALA A 198 -4.75 -0.55 -9.40
N THR A 199 -4.25 -1.73 -9.75
CA THR A 199 -4.66 -3.01 -9.19
C THR A 199 -3.48 -3.60 -8.42
N LEU A 200 -3.67 -3.78 -7.13
CA LEU A 200 -2.69 -4.41 -6.22
C LEU A 200 -2.99 -5.89 -6.10
N THR A 201 -2.01 -6.72 -6.42
CA THR A 201 -2.11 -8.19 -6.32
C THR A 201 -1.05 -8.73 -5.36
N GLY A 202 -1.46 -9.64 -4.49
CA GLY A 202 -0.54 -10.29 -3.56
C GLY A 202 -1.21 -11.34 -2.68
N PRO A 203 -0.40 -12.11 -1.95
CA PRO A 203 -0.87 -13.21 -1.13
C PRO A 203 -1.64 -12.73 0.11
N ALA A 204 -2.49 -13.60 0.61
CA ALA A 204 -3.07 -13.53 1.94
C ALA A 204 -3.31 -14.95 2.45
N LEU A 205 -2.80 -15.25 3.64
CA LEU A 205 -2.87 -16.57 4.25
C LEU A 205 -3.46 -16.46 5.67
N LEU A 206 -4.38 -17.36 6.00
CA LEU A 206 -4.84 -17.57 7.37
C LEU A 206 -3.90 -18.58 8.04
N ILE A 207 -3.14 -18.16 9.04
CA ILE A 207 -2.12 -19.01 9.67
C ILE A 207 -2.73 -19.88 10.75
N ARG A 208 -3.59 -19.29 11.60
CA ARG A 208 -4.28 -19.97 12.71
C ARG A 208 -5.41 -19.14 13.28
N ASP A 209 -6.33 -19.79 13.96
CA ASP A 209 -7.27 -19.14 14.87
C ASP A 209 -6.62 -18.97 16.26
N VAL A 210 -6.91 -17.86 16.91
CA VAL A 210 -6.44 -17.55 18.27
C VAL A 210 -7.64 -17.19 19.10
N ASP A 211 -7.78 -17.82 20.27
CA ASP A 211 -8.76 -17.42 21.28
C ASP A 211 -8.30 -16.11 21.93
N ILE A 212 -9.13 -15.08 21.84
CA ILE A 212 -8.86 -13.76 22.41
C ILE A 212 -9.78 -13.44 23.60
N SER A 213 -10.54 -14.40 24.09
CA SER A 213 -11.50 -14.20 25.19
C SER A 213 -10.83 -13.61 26.44
N GLU A 214 -9.58 -13.97 26.72
CA GLU A 214 -8.81 -13.46 27.86
C GLU A 214 -8.41 -11.97 27.71
N PHE A 215 -8.45 -11.42 26.47
CA PHE A 215 -8.08 -10.04 26.16
C PHE A 215 -9.28 -9.11 25.96
N LEU A 216 -10.51 -9.66 25.97
CA LEU A 216 -11.74 -8.89 25.90
C LEU A 216 -12.08 -8.41 27.32
N VAL A 217 -11.65 -7.20 27.67
CA VAL A 217 -12.09 -6.53 28.90
C VAL A 217 -13.47 -5.93 28.61
N GLU A 218 -14.45 -6.21 29.50
CA GLU A 218 -15.80 -5.64 29.46
C GLU A 218 -15.80 -4.10 29.58
#